data_06b46c73eb69a0733a9099a00fc59e91
#
_entry.id   06b46c73eb69a0733a9099a00fc59e91
#
_cell.length_a   1.000
_cell.length_b   1.000
_cell.length_c   1.000
_cell.angle_alpha   90.00
_cell.angle_beta   90.00
_cell.angle_gamma   90.00
#
_symmetry.space_group_name_H-M   'P 1'
#
loop_
_entity.id
_entity.type
_entity.pdbx_description
1 polymer ?
#
loop_
_entity_poly.entity_id
_entity_poly.type
_entity_poly.pdbx_seq_one_letter_code
_entity_poly.pdbx_strand_id
1 'polypeptide(L)'
;MSGSARKFYCCFNCPRRVRQKDRHSVPKKCRAVITKLSGRTPSDRDFLCNKCKCVCYYYLKRKEHPNSSRPQDHGKKEVSSAPSAPPFSPPSIRLPFPCTSRGHAMCCICKRPGPKLVVVPVDLRHRIFISKEVIIPACSRCCPNHPQQSIQDLNPVANTTTFNKTSIVQLIKFLRSEVMKSEKTRLDFNNSESLTDAEYLDLLGISKAAFQDLLMYVEEMKVRSTPARSVRTSLAIFLMKLRGGDSNRILSTLFNVSKSSIHRAIKSIRTALMNGRFVTENLGFGHITREMVIQQHTRPLAQSFFGDAGTQQAILVLDGTYIYINKSGNFKFHRQSFSLHKGRPLVKPLVIVSTTGYFVSVMGPYIAKNNDATILNHAMKTNIDDICNLVKEEDIFVIDRGFRDSLDYLEQMGIKAQIPSFMAKGEKQMATENANTSRLVTKVLNMTNFVLLLKKF
;
A
#
# COMPACT_ATOMS: atom_id res chain seq x y z
N MET A 1 49.66 31.11 8.07
CA MET A 1 49.31 31.28 9.50
C MET A 1 48.26 30.26 9.89
N SER A 2 48.67 29.15 10.52
CA SER A 2 47.78 28.07 10.94
C SER A 2 47.01 28.45 12.21
N GLY A 3 45.74 28.75 12.09
CA GLY A 3 44.88 29.04 13.21
C GLY A 3 44.68 27.81 14.09
N SER A 4 45.31 27.77 15.27
CA SER A 4 45.13 26.75 16.30
C SER A 4 43.63 26.69 16.70
N ALA A 5 42.97 25.57 16.34
CA ALA A 5 41.56 25.32 16.69
C ALA A 5 41.40 25.31 18.22
N ARG A 6 40.70 26.32 18.80
CA ARG A 6 40.42 26.40 20.24
C ARG A 6 39.71 25.11 20.70
N LYS A 7 40.35 24.42 21.69
CA LYS A 7 39.80 23.21 22.32
C LYS A 7 38.82 23.60 23.44
N PHE A 8 37.58 23.13 23.36
CA PHE A 8 36.55 23.42 24.37
C PHE A 8 36.35 22.18 25.26
N TYR A 9 36.52 22.35 26.55
CA TYR A 9 36.34 21.30 27.57
C TYR A 9 35.14 21.60 28.45
N CYS A 10 34.59 20.53 29.08
CA CYS A 10 33.49 20.65 30.03
C CYS A 10 33.96 21.32 31.34
N CYS A 11 33.21 22.27 31.84
CA CYS A 11 33.55 23.02 33.09
C CYS A 11 33.34 22.23 34.40
N PHE A 12 32.81 20.99 34.33
CA PHE A 12 32.48 20.17 35.50
C PHE A 12 33.61 19.13 35.81
N ASN A 13 34.86 19.55 35.78
CA ASN A 13 36.06 18.68 36.00
C ASN A 13 36.01 17.36 35.18
N CYS A 14 35.36 17.37 34.06
CA CYS A 14 35.22 16.26 33.15
C CYS A 14 36.24 16.41 32.01
N PRO A 15 37.17 15.47 31.77
CA PRO A 15 38.22 15.60 30.76
C PRO A 15 37.67 15.53 29.30
N ARG A 16 36.37 15.58 29.12
CA ARG A 16 35.75 15.45 27.81
C ARG A 16 35.78 16.75 27.02
N ARG A 17 36.30 16.64 25.80
CA ARG A 17 36.20 17.69 24.79
C ARG A 17 34.74 17.80 24.33
N VAL A 18 34.15 19.00 24.36
CA VAL A 18 32.78 19.27 23.95
C VAL A 18 32.74 19.57 22.46
N ARG A 19 32.06 18.73 21.66
CA ARG A 19 31.85 18.95 20.21
C ARG A 19 30.96 20.18 20.00
N GLN A 20 31.08 20.85 18.85
CA GLN A 20 30.33 22.07 18.53
C GLN A 20 28.81 21.92 18.72
N LYS A 21 28.22 20.78 18.28
CA LYS A 21 26.79 20.44 18.44
C LYS A 21 26.36 20.18 19.88
N ASP A 22 27.27 19.87 20.78
CA ASP A 22 27.00 19.51 22.18
C ASP A 22 27.38 20.65 23.16
N ARG A 23 27.72 21.84 22.64
CA ARG A 23 28.07 23.01 23.44
C ARG A 23 26.82 23.70 23.95
N HIS A 24 26.46 23.42 25.18
CA HIS A 24 25.38 24.12 25.86
C HIS A 24 25.97 25.11 26.89
N SER A 25 25.47 26.34 26.90
CA SER A 25 25.78 27.28 27.98
C SER A 25 25.31 26.66 29.30
N VAL A 26 26.05 26.99 30.39
CA VAL A 26 25.72 26.47 31.71
C VAL A 26 24.39 27.08 32.19
N PRO A 27 23.30 26.30 32.37
CA PRO A 27 22.04 26.86 32.85
C PRO A 27 22.21 27.49 34.25
N LYS A 28 21.58 28.66 34.49
CA LYS A 28 21.69 29.38 35.77
C LYS A 28 21.44 28.47 36.98
N LYS A 29 20.43 27.57 36.91
CA LYS A 29 20.10 26.58 37.95
C LYS A 29 21.23 25.57 38.22
N CYS A 30 22.07 25.24 37.24
CA CYS A 30 23.16 24.28 37.37
C CYS A 30 24.43 24.92 37.94
N ARG A 31 24.60 26.24 37.92
CA ARG A 31 25.81 26.91 38.38
C ARG A 31 26.12 26.64 39.88
N ALA A 32 25.13 26.81 40.75
CA ALA A 32 25.27 26.51 42.18
C ALA A 32 25.64 25.05 42.46
N VAL A 33 25.10 24.10 41.67
CA VAL A 33 25.43 22.67 41.77
C VAL A 33 26.87 22.40 41.35
N ILE A 34 27.32 23.02 40.25
CA ILE A 34 28.68 22.87 39.73
C ILE A 34 29.68 23.45 40.75
N THR A 35 29.44 24.66 41.28
CA THR A 35 30.28 25.26 42.30
C THR A 35 30.41 24.37 43.53
N LYS A 36 29.29 23.79 44.01
CA LYS A 36 29.26 22.90 45.17
C LYS A 36 30.02 21.58 44.93
N LEU A 37 29.95 20.98 43.73
CA LEU A 37 30.52 19.68 43.45
C LEU A 37 31.94 19.72 42.85
N SER A 38 32.31 20.79 42.17
CA SER A 38 33.64 20.93 41.51
C SER A 38 34.53 22.00 42.12
N GLY A 39 34.05 22.79 43.09
CA GLY A 39 34.80 23.90 43.68
C GLY A 39 35.04 25.09 42.73
N ARG A 40 34.57 25.01 41.46
CA ARG A 40 34.81 26.07 40.47
C ARG A 40 33.50 26.76 40.10
N THR A 41 33.48 28.07 40.13
CA THR A 41 32.33 28.87 39.68
C THR A 41 32.35 29.03 38.17
N PRO A 42 31.33 28.48 37.42
CA PRO A 42 31.32 28.56 35.97
C PRO A 42 30.98 29.97 35.49
N SER A 43 31.71 30.45 34.47
CA SER A 43 31.49 31.71 33.78
C SER A 43 30.45 31.57 32.66
N ASP A 44 30.02 32.70 32.07
CA ASP A 44 29.08 32.70 30.92
C ASP A 44 29.67 32.12 29.65
N ARG A 45 31.00 31.99 29.56
CA ARG A 45 31.72 31.42 28.42
C ARG A 45 32.02 29.91 28.58
N ASP A 46 31.65 29.32 29.70
CA ASP A 46 31.87 27.89 29.96
C ASP A 46 30.79 27.01 29.36
N PHE A 47 31.18 25.80 29.00
CA PHE A 47 30.30 24.81 28.39
C PHE A 47 30.16 23.56 29.26
N LEU A 48 28.98 22.96 29.25
CA LEU A 48 28.65 21.75 29.96
C LEU A 48 28.35 20.62 28.96
N CYS A 49 28.99 19.46 29.11
CA CYS A 49 28.65 18.30 28.28
C CYS A 49 27.34 17.68 28.74
N ASN A 50 26.65 16.98 27.82
CA ASN A 50 25.32 16.35 28.07
C ASN A 50 25.32 15.45 29.32
N LYS A 51 26.39 14.68 29.56
CA LYS A 51 26.49 13.79 30.72
C LYS A 51 26.53 14.60 32.04
N CYS A 52 27.33 15.63 32.09
CA CYS A 52 27.43 16.49 33.30
C CYS A 52 26.18 17.34 33.49
N LYS A 53 25.52 17.76 32.43
CA LYS A 53 24.20 18.39 32.47
C LYS A 53 23.16 17.49 33.14
N CYS A 54 23.09 16.21 32.76
CA CYS A 54 22.21 15.25 33.41
C CYS A 54 22.51 15.07 34.90
N VAL A 55 23.79 15.04 35.29
CA VAL A 55 24.20 14.96 36.69
C VAL A 55 23.70 16.17 37.47
N CYS A 56 23.86 17.37 36.94
CA CYS A 56 23.37 18.61 37.61
C CYS A 56 21.86 18.60 37.77
N TYR A 57 21.10 18.16 36.73
CA TYR A 57 19.65 18.05 36.84
C TYR A 57 19.18 16.96 37.81
N TYR A 58 19.94 15.88 37.94
CA TYR A 58 19.68 14.82 38.92
C TYR A 58 19.81 15.36 40.36
N TYR A 59 20.87 16.15 40.64
CA TYR A 59 21.07 16.82 41.93
C TYR A 59 20.00 17.88 42.24
N LEU A 60 19.51 18.61 41.25
CA LEU A 60 18.42 19.56 41.41
C LEU A 60 17.10 18.87 41.75
N LYS A 61 16.75 17.83 41.01
CA LYS A 61 15.54 17.01 41.30
C LYS A 61 15.55 16.39 42.68
N ARG A 62 16.74 16.02 43.20
CA ARG A 62 16.88 15.42 44.53
C ARG A 62 16.72 16.39 45.66
N LYS A 63 16.94 17.71 45.43
CA LYS A 63 16.61 18.75 46.37
C LYS A 63 15.12 19.05 46.50
N GLU A 64 14.39 18.80 45.43
CA GLU A 64 12.92 19.01 45.37
C GLU A 64 12.15 17.83 46.02
N HIS A 65 12.75 16.63 46.18
CA HIS A 65 12.15 15.46 46.83
C HIS A 65 13.16 14.72 47.72
N PRO A 66 13.21 14.97 49.05
CA PRO A 66 14.24 14.43 49.95
C PRO A 66 14.17 12.91 50.22
N ASN A 67 13.11 12.20 49.80
CA ASN A 67 12.83 10.79 50.18
C ASN A 67 12.98 9.78 49.06
N SER A 68 14.06 9.75 48.29
CA SER A 68 14.39 8.62 47.43
C SER A 68 15.83 8.16 47.66
N SER A 69 15.95 6.93 48.13
CA SER A 69 17.14 6.21 48.60
C SER A 69 18.34 6.19 47.63
N ARG A 70 19.54 6.27 48.21
CA ARG A 70 20.87 6.26 47.57
C ARG A 70 21.27 4.93 46.92
N PRO A 71 22.09 4.95 45.88
CA PRO A 71 23.12 3.91 45.64
C PRO A 71 24.43 4.30 46.33
N GLN A 72 25.00 3.41 47.13
CA GLN A 72 26.25 3.56 47.81
C GLN A 72 27.45 3.28 46.89
N ASP A 73 28.50 4.07 47.09
CA ASP A 73 29.81 3.94 46.47
C ASP A 73 30.72 3.07 47.37
N HIS A 74 31.58 2.26 46.78
CA HIS A 74 32.45 1.32 47.49
C HIS A 74 33.74 1.99 48.01
N GLY A 75 33.96 1.95 49.32
CA GLY A 75 35.21 2.19 50.00
C GLY A 75 35.43 1.13 51.09
N LYS A 76 36.68 0.57 51.18
CA LYS A 76 37.15 -0.61 51.87
C LYS A 76 37.12 -0.59 53.38
N LYS A 77 36.94 -1.83 53.98
CA LYS A 77 37.37 -2.42 55.29
C LYS A 77 36.72 -1.83 56.56
N GLU A 78 36.29 -2.63 57.53
CA GLU A 78 36.85 -3.76 58.29
C GLU A 78 35.79 -4.54 59.02
N VAL A 79 36.17 -5.70 59.50
CA VAL A 79 35.45 -6.84 60.11
C VAL A 79 34.75 -6.51 61.42
N SER A 80 33.49 -6.95 61.63
CA SER A 80 33.06 -7.68 62.80
C SER A 80 31.64 -8.25 62.63
N SER A 81 31.43 -9.43 63.16
CA SER A 81 30.37 -10.42 63.07
C SER A 81 28.97 -10.01 63.55
N ALA A 82 27.96 -10.22 62.73
CA ALA A 82 26.61 -10.78 63.11
C ALA A 82 25.84 -11.07 61.80
N PRO A 83 24.97 -12.09 61.67
CA PRO A 83 24.36 -12.48 60.42
C PRO A 83 23.23 -11.53 60.05
N SER A 84 23.49 -10.68 59.07
CA SER A 84 22.49 -9.82 58.46
C SER A 84 21.72 -10.61 57.39
N ALA A 85 20.40 -10.50 57.42
CA ALA A 85 19.47 -11.08 56.45
C ALA A 85 19.88 -10.72 55.01
N PRO A 86 19.68 -11.62 54.01
CA PRO A 86 20.05 -11.38 52.64
C PRO A 86 19.30 -10.17 52.08
N PRO A 87 19.94 -9.36 51.20
CA PRO A 87 19.30 -8.20 50.60
C PRO A 87 18.05 -8.67 49.84
N PHE A 88 16.89 -8.11 50.17
CA PHE A 88 15.63 -8.37 49.47
C PHE A 88 15.78 -8.05 48.00
N SER A 89 16.02 -9.07 47.18
CA SER A 89 15.83 -8.98 45.74
C SER A 89 14.36 -8.61 45.48
N PRO A 90 14.07 -7.66 44.56
CA PRO A 90 12.68 -7.32 44.26
C PRO A 90 11.93 -8.58 43.84
N PRO A 91 10.72 -8.82 44.36
CA PRO A 91 9.96 -10.05 44.10
C PRO A 91 9.87 -10.31 42.59
N SER A 92 10.40 -11.43 42.14
CA SER A 92 10.41 -11.85 40.75
C SER A 92 9.60 -13.15 40.59
N ILE A 93 8.85 -13.26 39.49
CA ILE A 93 8.02 -14.43 39.16
C ILE A 93 8.64 -15.10 37.94
N ARG A 94 8.78 -16.41 37.96
CA ARG A 94 9.13 -17.23 36.81
C ARG A 94 7.87 -17.65 36.06
N LEU A 95 7.79 -17.35 34.78
CA LEU A 95 6.67 -17.76 33.93
C LEU A 95 7.20 -18.68 32.80
N PRO A 96 6.38 -19.64 32.32
CA PRO A 96 6.74 -20.63 31.32
C PRO A 96 6.77 -20.01 29.90
N PHE A 97 7.51 -18.94 29.70
CA PHE A 97 7.74 -18.34 28.39
C PHE A 97 9.18 -18.59 27.97
N PRO A 98 9.39 -19.18 26.76
CA PRO A 98 10.72 -19.33 26.18
C PRO A 98 11.43 -17.99 26.04
N CYS A 99 12.73 -17.94 26.27
CA CYS A 99 13.50 -16.72 26.11
C CYS A 99 14.82 -16.92 25.36
N THR A 100 15.28 -15.86 24.69
CA THR A 100 16.58 -15.81 24.05
C THR A 100 17.69 -15.46 25.06
N SER A 101 18.95 -15.66 24.65
CA SER A 101 20.11 -15.31 25.49
C SER A 101 20.18 -13.82 25.77
N ARG A 102 20.67 -13.47 26.97
CA ARG A 102 20.84 -12.08 27.45
C ARG A 102 22.21 -11.47 27.06
N GLY A 103 22.98 -12.14 26.21
CA GLY A 103 24.35 -11.75 25.92
C GLY A 103 24.49 -10.42 25.16
N HIS A 104 25.54 -9.65 25.50
CA HIS A 104 25.90 -8.41 24.80
C HIS A 104 26.90 -8.64 23.65
N ALA A 105 27.60 -9.78 23.65
CA ALA A 105 28.66 -10.09 22.70
C ALA A 105 28.17 -10.83 21.44
N MET A 106 26.98 -11.43 21.52
CA MET A 106 26.38 -12.21 20.42
C MET A 106 24.99 -11.71 20.10
N CYS A 107 24.58 -11.88 18.84
CA CYS A 107 23.23 -11.61 18.39
C CYS A 107 22.24 -12.57 19.08
N CYS A 108 21.21 -12.04 19.73
CA CYS A 108 20.18 -12.86 20.40
C CYS A 108 19.33 -13.69 19.44
N ILE A 109 19.36 -13.39 18.13
CA ILE A 109 18.60 -14.06 17.08
C ILE A 109 19.45 -15.13 16.40
N CYS A 110 20.49 -14.75 15.67
CA CYS A 110 21.31 -15.67 14.89
C CYS A 110 22.58 -16.17 15.61
N LYS A 111 22.81 -15.81 16.88
CA LYS A 111 23.95 -16.17 17.72
C LYS A 111 25.35 -15.81 17.15
N ARG A 112 25.43 -15.00 16.10
CA ARG A 112 26.70 -14.54 15.54
C ARG A 112 27.33 -13.49 16.46
N PRO A 113 28.65 -13.58 16.76
CA PRO A 113 29.35 -12.50 17.42
C PRO A 113 29.57 -11.34 16.45
N GLY A 114 29.71 -10.13 16.96
CA GLY A 114 30.03 -9.01 16.08
C GLY A 114 30.16 -7.66 16.79
N PRO A 115 31.04 -6.77 16.27
CA PRO A 115 31.30 -5.46 16.88
C PRO A 115 30.20 -4.44 16.65
N LYS A 116 29.23 -4.70 15.74
CA LYS A 116 28.18 -3.77 15.32
C LYS A 116 26.78 -4.20 15.77
N LEU A 117 26.65 -4.91 16.88
CA LEU A 117 25.36 -5.31 17.40
C LEU A 117 24.59 -4.10 17.95
N VAL A 118 23.31 -3.96 17.57
CA VAL A 118 22.39 -2.93 18.04
C VAL A 118 21.45 -3.48 19.11
N VAL A 119 20.99 -2.62 20.02
CA VAL A 119 19.99 -3.04 21.02
C VAL A 119 18.67 -3.30 20.30
N VAL A 120 18.05 -4.44 20.61
CA VAL A 120 16.75 -4.80 20.03
C VAL A 120 15.69 -3.77 20.46
N PRO A 121 15.04 -3.08 19.51
CA PRO A 121 13.98 -2.12 19.82
C PRO A 121 12.83 -2.76 20.62
N VAL A 122 12.21 -1.98 21.49
CA VAL A 122 11.10 -2.44 22.33
C VAL A 122 9.96 -3.00 21.50
N ASP A 123 9.58 -2.28 20.42
CA ASP A 123 8.50 -2.69 19.53
C ASP A 123 8.79 -4.02 18.81
N LEU A 124 10.05 -4.27 18.46
CA LEU A 124 10.45 -5.53 17.85
C LEU A 124 10.38 -6.69 18.86
N ARG A 125 10.81 -6.47 20.11
CA ARG A 125 10.71 -7.48 21.17
C ARG A 125 9.25 -7.89 21.43
N HIS A 126 8.36 -6.93 21.44
CA HIS A 126 6.94 -7.14 21.67
C HIS A 126 6.27 -7.86 20.49
N ARG A 127 6.59 -7.49 19.25
CA ARG A 127 6.08 -8.19 18.05
C ARG A 127 6.53 -9.65 17.99
N ILE A 128 7.78 -9.92 18.35
CA ILE A 128 8.31 -11.28 18.41
C ILE A 128 7.57 -12.10 19.49
N PHE A 129 7.29 -11.49 20.65
CA PHE A 129 6.51 -12.16 21.69
C PHE A 129 5.09 -12.51 21.20
N ILE A 130 4.40 -11.59 20.54
CA ILE A 130 3.05 -11.85 20.00
C ILE A 130 3.06 -12.96 18.94
N SER A 131 4.06 -12.95 18.03
CA SER A 131 4.06 -13.85 16.87
C SER A 131 4.67 -15.22 17.12
N LYS A 132 5.59 -15.34 18.12
CA LYS A 132 6.39 -16.54 18.36
C LYS A 132 6.37 -17.01 19.82
N GLU A 133 5.69 -16.27 20.71
CA GLU A 133 5.66 -16.51 22.17
C GLU A 133 7.04 -16.54 22.84
N VAL A 134 8.08 -15.99 22.20
CA VAL A 134 9.46 -15.97 22.70
C VAL A 134 9.79 -14.59 23.27
N ILE A 135 10.28 -14.55 24.50
CA ILE A 135 10.72 -13.33 25.18
C ILE A 135 12.17 -13.01 24.79
N ILE A 136 12.39 -11.79 24.29
CA ILE A 136 13.72 -11.21 24.17
C ILE A 136 13.96 -10.31 25.38
N PRO A 137 14.94 -10.64 26.26
CA PRO A 137 15.21 -9.83 27.46
C PRO A 137 15.56 -8.38 27.11
N ALA A 138 15.31 -7.47 28.06
CA ALA A 138 15.70 -6.07 27.89
C ALA A 138 17.23 -5.93 27.69
N CYS A 139 17.63 -4.97 26.86
CA CYS A 139 19.02 -4.71 26.48
C CYS A 139 19.72 -5.81 25.68
N SER A 140 19.04 -6.88 25.26
CA SER A 140 19.59 -7.84 24.30
C SER A 140 19.96 -7.16 22.98
N ARG A 141 20.98 -7.67 22.30
CA ARG A 141 21.50 -7.10 21.06
C ARG A 141 21.27 -8.02 19.87
N CYS A 142 21.09 -7.44 18.69
CA CYS A 142 20.98 -8.16 17.42
C CYS A 142 21.78 -7.50 16.31
N CYS A 143 21.99 -8.24 15.22
CA CYS A 143 22.57 -7.66 14.01
C CYS A 143 21.67 -6.54 13.46
N PRO A 144 22.22 -5.50 12.81
CA PRO A 144 21.46 -4.36 12.29
C PRO A 144 20.36 -4.72 11.28
N ASN A 145 20.53 -5.82 10.56
CA ASN A 145 19.61 -6.26 9.50
C ASN A 145 18.35 -6.99 10.03
N HIS A 146 18.41 -7.60 11.22
CA HIS A 146 17.26 -8.33 11.77
C HIS A 146 16.01 -7.51 12.05
N PRO A 147 16.07 -6.22 12.47
CA PRO A 147 14.87 -5.42 12.64
C PRO A 147 14.05 -5.20 11.38
N GLN A 148 14.63 -5.43 10.19
CA GLN A 148 14.01 -5.22 8.88
C GLN A 148 13.56 -6.51 8.20
N GLN A 149 14.01 -7.68 8.67
CA GLN A 149 13.70 -8.98 8.08
C GLN A 149 12.66 -9.74 8.91
N SER A 150 11.89 -10.60 8.23
CA SER A 150 11.02 -11.57 8.88
C SER A 150 11.88 -12.56 9.68
N ILE A 151 11.70 -12.57 11.00
CA ILE A 151 12.51 -13.42 11.90
C ILE A 151 11.85 -14.80 11.92
N GLN A 152 12.33 -15.71 11.10
CA GLN A 152 11.80 -17.08 11.03
C GLN A 152 12.46 -18.02 12.05
N ASP A 153 13.75 -17.84 12.37
CA ASP A 153 14.53 -18.76 13.21
C ASP A 153 14.93 -18.11 14.55
N LEU A 154 14.06 -18.19 15.53
CA LEU A 154 14.38 -17.87 16.93
C LEU A 154 14.62 -19.16 17.70
N ASN A 155 15.87 -19.39 18.15
CA ASN A 155 16.20 -20.49 19.01
C ASN A 155 16.20 -20.03 20.48
N PRO A 156 15.17 -20.34 21.28
CA PRO A 156 15.17 -20.04 22.70
C PRO A 156 16.30 -20.81 23.42
N VAL A 157 16.83 -20.21 24.47
CA VAL A 157 17.91 -20.78 25.29
C VAL A 157 17.36 -21.38 26.59
N ALA A 158 16.20 -20.91 27.03
CA ALA A 158 15.50 -21.42 28.21
C ALA A 158 13.99 -21.37 27.98
N ASN A 159 13.27 -22.33 28.59
CA ASN A 159 11.82 -22.44 28.50
C ASN A 159 11.07 -21.63 29.56
N THR A 160 11.79 -20.91 30.41
CA THR A 160 11.20 -20.07 31.47
C THR A 160 11.86 -18.69 31.47
N THR A 161 11.07 -17.67 31.73
CA THR A 161 11.54 -16.27 31.85
C THR A 161 11.22 -15.73 33.22
N THR A 162 12.18 -15.04 33.84
CA THR A 162 12.00 -14.36 35.14
C THR A 162 11.57 -12.91 34.89
N PHE A 163 10.43 -12.53 35.43
CA PHE A 163 9.86 -11.19 35.35
C PHE A 163 9.91 -10.50 36.71
N ASN A 164 10.27 -9.23 36.71
CA ASN A 164 10.01 -8.34 37.84
C ASN A 164 8.64 -7.63 37.65
N LYS A 165 8.12 -7.04 38.71
CA LYS A 165 6.83 -6.32 38.72
C LYS A 165 6.73 -5.29 37.57
N THR A 166 7.81 -4.54 37.34
CA THR A 166 7.85 -3.50 36.32
C THR A 166 7.74 -4.08 34.90
N SER A 167 8.44 -5.18 34.63
CA SER A 167 8.40 -5.87 33.31
C SER A 167 7.02 -6.43 33.01
N ILE A 168 6.34 -7.02 34.00
CA ILE A 168 4.96 -7.53 33.83
C ILE A 168 4.01 -6.37 33.53
N VAL A 169 4.07 -5.29 34.29
CA VAL A 169 3.21 -4.12 34.06
C VAL A 169 3.43 -3.51 32.68
N GLN A 170 4.69 -3.44 32.21
CA GLN A 170 5.00 -2.97 30.86
C GLN A 170 4.43 -3.88 29.79
N LEU A 171 4.56 -5.19 29.94
CA LEU A 171 4.01 -6.17 29.00
C LEU A 171 2.48 -6.10 28.94
N ILE A 172 1.81 -6.04 30.10
CA ILE A 172 0.34 -5.91 30.16
C ILE A 172 -0.13 -4.59 29.49
N LYS A 173 0.53 -3.48 29.78
CA LYS A 173 0.22 -2.19 29.13
C LYS A 173 0.39 -2.24 27.63
N PHE A 174 1.43 -2.91 27.16
CA PHE A 174 1.67 -3.12 25.73
C PHE A 174 0.56 -3.98 25.12
N LEU A 175 0.27 -5.18 25.67
CA LEU A 175 -0.79 -6.06 25.17
C LEU A 175 -2.15 -5.33 25.12
N ARG A 176 -2.49 -4.57 26.17
CA ARG A 176 -3.69 -3.73 26.16
C ARG A 176 -3.68 -2.71 25.02
N SER A 177 -2.53 -2.07 24.76
CA SER A 177 -2.42 -1.09 23.66
C SER A 177 -2.59 -1.75 22.29
N GLU A 178 -2.12 -2.98 22.12
CA GLU A 178 -2.29 -3.73 20.87
C GLU A 178 -3.73 -4.18 20.65
N VAL A 179 -4.40 -4.69 21.69
CA VAL A 179 -5.83 -5.03 21.65
C VAL A 179 -6.66 -3.79 21.27
N MET A 180 -6.41 -2.65 21.92
CA MET A 180 -7.11 -1.39 21.60
C MET A 180 -6.79 -0.85 20.20
N LYS A 181 -5.65 -1.19 19.62
CA LYS A 181 -5.33 -0.88 18.21
C LYS A 181 -6.04 -1.83 17.27
N SER A 182 -6.08 -3.12 17.59
CA SER A 182 -6.79 -4.15 16.82
C SER A 182 -8.28 -3.84 16.71
N GLU A 183 -8.93 -3.42 17.82
CA GLU A 183 -10.32 -2.97 17.80
C GLU A 183 -10.57 -1.75 16.90
N LYS A 184 -9.54 -0.94 16.61
CA LYS A 184 -9.64 0.21 15.69
C LYS A 184 -9.45 -0.13 14.21
N THR A 185 -8.85 -1.26 13.90
CA THR A 185 -8.64 -1.70 12.51
C THR A 185 -9.78 -2.64 12.12
N ARG A 186 -10.87 -2.08 11.59
CA ARG A 186 -12.04 -2.87 11.14
C ARG A 186 -11.75 -3.75 9.94
N LEU A 187 -10.68 -3.44 9.18
CA LEU A 187 -10.34 -4.12 7.94
C LEU A 187 -8.86 -4.52 7.99
N ASP A 188 -8.59 -5.80 8.22
CA ASP A 188 -7.23 -6.35 8.17
C ASP A 188 -7.08 -7.32 7.01
N PHE A 189 -6.49 -6.84 5.92
CA PHE A 189 -6.17 -7.64 4.73
C PHE A 189 -4.86 -8.41 4.85
N ASN A 190 -4.08 -8.23 5.93
CA ASN A 190 -2.86 -9.01 6.16
C ASN A 190 -3.16 -10.39 6.73
N ASN A 191 -4.25 -10.50 7.48
CA ASN A 191 -4.75 -11.78 7.94
C ASN A 191 -5.82 -12.27 6.95
N SER A 192 -5.52 -13.35 6.22
CA SER A 192 -6.43 -13.92 5.22
C SER A 192 -7.73 -14.47 5.83
N GLU A 193 -7.74 -14.78 7.12
CA GLU A 193 -8.90 -15.32 7.81
C GLU A 193 -9.81 -14.26 8.44
N SER A 194 -9.34 -13.01 8.51
CA SER A 194 -10.09 -11.91 9.14
C SER A 194 -11.34 -11.48 8.38
N LEU A 195 -11.38 -11.74 7.07
CA LEU A 195 -12.50 -11.40 6.18
C LEU A 195 -12.90 -12.64 5.36
N THR A 196 -14.19 -12.81 5.12
CA THR A 196 -14.76 -13.86 4.26
C THR A 196 -14.59 -13.53 2.78
N ASP A 197 -14.80 -14.53 1.89
CA ASP A 197 -14.78 -14.28 0.44
C ASP A 197 -15.90 -13.33 0.00
N ALA A 198 -17.08 -13.43 0.64
CA ALA A 198 -18.19 -12.51 0.41
C ALA A 198 -17.81 -11.05 0.75
N GLU A 199 -17.12 -10.83 1.86
CA GLU A 199 -16.62 -9.49 2.25
C GLU A 199 -15.54 -8.97 1.27
N TYR A 200 -14.71 -9.83 0.70
CA TYR A 200 -13.80 -9.43 -0.39
C TYR A 200 -14.58 -8.98 -1.62
N LEU A 201 -15.61 -9.72 -2.05
CA LEU A 201 -16.48 -9.34 -3.17
C LEU A 201 -17.22 -8.03 -2.90
N ASP A 202 -17.75 -7.84 -1.71
CA ASP A 202 -18.47 -6.63 -1.32
C ASP A 202 -17.56 -5.40 -1.27
N LEU A 203 -16.40 -5.52 -0.63
CA LEU A 203 -15.49 -4.42 -0.39
C LEU A 203 -14.60 -4.11 -1.60
N LEU A 204 -14.11 -5.13 -2.29
CA LEU A 204 -13.10 -4.99 -3.35
C LEU A 204 -13.66 -5.28 -4.75
N GLY A 205 -14.80 -5.97 -4.85
CA GLY A 205 -15.39 -6.41 -6.12
C GLY A 205 -14.72 -7.62 -6.76
N ILE A 206 -13.81 -8.30 -6.04
CA ILE A 206 -13.11 -9.50 -6.49
C ILE A 206 -13.02 -10.52 -5.36
N SER A 207 -12.89 -11.81 -5.70
CA SER A 207 -12.71 -12.89 -4.73
C SER A 207 -11.33 -12.84 -4.06
N LYS A 208 -11.14 -13.57 -2.96
CA LYS A 208 -9.84 -13.73 -2.30
C LYS A 208 -8.79 -14.34 -3.26
N ALA A 209 -9.17 -15.31 -4.07
CA ALA A 209 -8.28 -15.93 -5.05
C ALA A 209 -7.80 -14.88 -6.06
N ALA A 210 -8.73 -14.16 -6.70
CA ALA A 210 -8.40 -13.09 -7.65
C ALA A 210 -7.58 -11.94 -7.01
N PHE A 211 -7.82 -11.64 -5.72
CA PHE A 211 -7.01 -10.69 -4.97
C PHE A 211 -5.57 -11.20 -4.79
N GLN A 212 -5.39 -12.49 -4.52
CA GLN A 212 -4.07 -13.08 -4.36
C GLN A 212 -3.31 -13.10 -5.70
N ASP A 213 -3.98 -13.43 -6.79
CA ASP A 213 -3.39 -13.41 -8.14
C ASP A 213 -2.94 -11.98 -8.51
N LEU A 214 -3.81 -10.99 -8.26
CA LEU A 214 -3.47 -9.59 -8.53
C LEU A 214 -2.32 -9.09 -7.63
N LEU A 215 -2.23 -9.60 -6.41
CA LEU A 215 -1.16 -9.26 -5.49
C LEU A 215 0.21 -9.70 -6.01
N MET A 216 0.32 -10.85 -6.66
CA MET A 216 1.58 -11.34 -7.24
C MET A 216 2.15 -10.33 -8.25
N TYR A 217 1.32 -9.79 -9.15
CA TYR A 217 1.76 -8.74 -10.09
C TYR A 217 2.28 -7.48 -9.39
N VAL A 218 1.67 -7.11 -8.27
CA VAL A 218 2.07 -5.90 -7.52
C VAL A 218 3.37 -6.14 -6.74
N GLU A 219 3.56 -7.34 -6.18
CA GLU A 219 4.75 -7.68 -5.39
C GLU A 219 6.01 -7.75 -6.27
N GLU A 220 5.91 -8.23 -7.51
CA GLU A 220 7.00 -8.22 -8.49
C GLU A 220 7.56 -6.81 -8.72
N MET A 221 6.71 -5.79 -8.68
CA MET A 221 7.10 -4.40 -8.86
C MET A 221 7.74 -3.76 -7.62
N LYS A 222 8.02 -4.55 -6.57
CA LYS A 222 8.72 -4.14 -5.33
C LYS A 222 8.11 -2.88 -4.71
N VAL A 223 6.80 -2.79 -4.67
CA VAL A 223 6.07 -1.67 -4.07
C VAL A 223 6.48 -1.52 -2.60
N ARG A 224 6.76 -0.29 -2.18
CA ARG A 224 7.20 0.00 -0.81
C ARG A 224 6.16 -0.42 0.22
N SER A 225 6.55 -1.34 1.09
CA SER A 225 5.82 -1.75 2.29
C SER A 225 6.28 -0.97 3.52
N THR A 226 5.38 -0.73 4.46
CA THR A 226 5.67 -0.14 5.77
C THR A 226 4.88 -0.89 6.85
N PRO A 227 5.30 -0.86 8.14
CA PRO A 227 4.55 -1.54 9.22
C PRO A 227 3.09 -1.10 9.33
N ALA A 228 2.79 0.16 9.01
CA ALA A 228 1.44 0.70 9.05
C ALA A 228 0.64 0.45 7.76
N ARG A 229 1.28 -0.01 6.69
CA ARG A 229 0.66 -0.19 5.38
C ARG A 229 1.48 -1.17 4.55
N SER A 230 1.07 -2.42 4.54
CA SER A 230 1.63 -3.47 3.70
C SER A 230 1.25 -3.28 2.23
N VAL A 231 1.85 -4.08 1.34
CA VAL A 231 1.46 -4.14 -0.08
C VAL A 231 0.01 -4.62 -0.21
N ARG A 232 -0.39 -5.65 0.54
CA ARG A 232 -1.77 -6.17 0.59
C ARG A 232 -2.76 -5.08 0.99
N THR A 233 -2.51 -4.35 2.08
CA THR A 233 -3.34 -3.22 2.51
C THR A 233 -3.38 -2.12 1.45
N SER A 234 -2.27 -1.85 0.76
CA SER A 234 -2.22 -0.84 -0.32
C SER A 234 -3.07 -1.25 -1.51
N LEU A 235 -3.05 -2.54 -1.89
CA LEU A 235 -3.89 -3.10 -2.95
C LEU A 235 -5.37 -3.04 -2.57
N ALA A 236 -5.73 -3.42 -1.34
CA ALA A 236 -7.10 -3.33 -0.85
C ALA A 236 -7.63 -1.88 -0.87
N ILE A 237 -6.84 -0.91 -0.43
CA ILE A 237 -7.17 0.53 -0.52
C ILE A 237 -7.45 0.95 -1.97
N PHE A 238 -6.63 0.51 -2.91
CA PHE A 238 -6.78 0.82 -4.32
C PHE A 238 -8.07 0.23 -4.90
N LEU A 239 -8.35 -1.05 -4.62
CA LEU A 239 -9.55 -1.74 -5.10
C LEU A 239 -10.83 -1.17 -4.47
N MET A 240 -10.85 -0.89 -3.16
CA MET A 240 -11.97 -0.20 -2.53
C MET A 240 -12.21 1.18 -3.16
N LYS A 241 -11.13 1.90 -3.48
CA LYS A 241 -11.28 3.18 -4.20
C LYS A 241 -11.93 3.03 -5.56
N LEU A 242 -11.58 1.99 -6.31
CA LEU A 242 -12.19 1.70 -7.62
C LEU A 242 -13.64 1.24 -7.47
N ARG A 243 -13.92 0.36 -6.51
CA ARG A 243 -15.25 -0.21 -6.25
C ARG A 243 -16.28 0.83 -5.79
N GLY A 244 -15.97 1.53 -4.69
CA GLY A 244 -16.89 2.44 -4.01
C GLY A 244 -16.77 3.91 -4.41
N GLY A 245 -15.68 4.31 -5.07
CA GLY A 245 -15.40 5.73 -5.34
C GLY A 245 -15.12 6.56 -4.09
N ASP A 246 -14.95 5.92 -2.94
CA ASP A 246 -14.83 6.54 -1.62
C ASP A 246 -13.78 7.66 -1.56
N SER A 247 -14.07 8.68 -0.76
CA SER A 247 -13.11 9.75 -0.55
C SER A 247 -11.89 9.24 0.22
N ASN A 248 -10.71 9.83 -0.04
CA ASN A 248 -9.50 9.49 0.71
C ASN A 248 -9.66 9.73 2.23
N ARG A 249 -10.65 10.52 2.65
CA ARG A 249 -10.98 10.75 4.05
C ARG A 249 -11.65 9.51 4.67
N ILE A 250 -12.62 8.94 3.98
CA ILE A 250 -13.32 7.72 4.41
C ILE A 250 -12.32 6.56 4.49
N LEU A 251 -11.53 6.33 3.43
CA LEU A 251 -10.50 5.30 3.42
C LEU A 251 -9.46 5.49 4.53
N SER A 252 -9.07 6.74 4.81
CA SER A 252 -8.18 7.07 5.93
C SER A 252 -8.74 6.62 7.28
N THR A 253 -10.05 6.78 7.48
CA THR A 253 -10.74 6.35 8.72
C THR A 253 -10.86 4.82 8.80
N LEU A 254 -11.25 4.16 7.69
CA LEU A 254 -11.44 2.71 7.65
C LEU A 254 -10.12 1.94 7.88
N PHE A 255 -9.05 2.38 7.24
CA PHE A 255 -7.73 1.74 7.36
C PHE A 255 -6.85 2.32 8.47
N ASN A 256 -7.33 3.30 9.21
CA ASN A 256 -6.57 3.99 10.28
C ASN A 256 -5.17 4.47 9.83
N VAL A 257 -5.09 5.04 8.63
CA VAL A 257 -3.86 5.62 8.06
C VAL A 257 -4.09 7.04 7.58
N SER A 258 -3.05 7.86 7.46
CA SER A 258 -3.20 9.25 7.01
C SER A 258 -3.69 9.36 5.56
N LYS A 259 -4.40 10.45 5.22
CA LYS A 259 -4.84 10.74 3.85
C LYS A 259 -3.69 10.73 2.82
N SER A 260 -2.52 11.23 3.20
CA SER A 260 -1.33 11.20 2.37
C SER A 260 -0.82 9.77 2.14
N SER A 261 -1.00 8.87 3.12
CA SER A 261 -0.69 7.45 2.97
C SER A 261 -1.67 6.76 2.00
N ILE A 262 -2.97 7.06 2.09
CA ILE A 262 -3.98 6.59 1.13
C ILE A 262 -3.62 7.04 -0.30
N HIS A 263 -3.33 8.34 -0.50
CA HIS A 263 -2.95 8.84 -1.81
C HIS A 263 -1.71 8.12 -2.38
N ARG A 264 -0.69 7.93 -1.55
CA ARG A 264 0.53 7.19 -1.96
C ARG A 264 0.25 5.72 -2.27
N ALA A 265 -0.62 5.04 -1.49
CA ALA A 265 -1.05 3.68 -1.77
C ALA A 265 -1.67 3.56 -3.17
N ILE A 266 -2.70 4.35 -3.41
CA ILE A 266 -3.42 4.38 -4.69
C ILE A 266 -2.46 4.65 -5.86
N LYS A 267 -1.59 5.66 -5.73
CA LYS A 267 -0.61 6.00 -6.77
C LYS A 267 0.38 4.85 -7.02
N SER A 268 0.93 4.25 -5.96
CA SER A 268 1.93 3.19 -6.07
C SER A 268 1.36 1.93 -6.72
N ILE A 269 0.16 1.49 -6.29
CA ILE A 269 -0.48 0.31 -6.86
C ILE A 269 -0.87 0.55 -8.33
N ARG A 270 -1.48 1.70 -8.63
CA ARG A 270 -1.80 2.05 -10.03
C ARG A 270 -0.55 2.03 -10.90
N THR A 271 0.56 2.64 -10.44
CA THR A 271 1.81 2.65 -11.20
C THR A 271 2.39 1.25 -11.36
N ALA A 272 2.32 0.40 -10.34
CA ALA A 272 2.79 -0.97 -10.41
C ALA A 272 2.00 -1.80 -11.42
N LEU A 273 0.67 -1.73 -11.40
CA LEU A 273 -0.18 -2.44 -12.35
C LEU A 273 -0.03 -1.93 -13.79
N MET A 274 0.11 -0.61 -13.98
CA MET A 274 0.26 -0.02 -15.32
C MET A 274 1.62 -0.28 -15.96
N ASN A 275 2.69 -0.33 -15.17
CA ASN A 275 4.06 -0.49 -15.67
C ASN A 275 4.58 -1.94 -15.55
N GLY A 276 3.83 -2.81 -14.87
CA GLY A 276 4.13 -4.23 -14.71
C GLY A 276 3.50 -5.08 -15.81
N ARG A 277 3.68 -6.38 -15.72
CA ARG A 277 3.12 -7.38 -16.66
C ARG A 277 1.59 -7.40 -16.71
N PHE A 278 0.92 -6.91 -15.66
CA PHE A 278 -0.54 -7.02 -15.54
C PHE A 278 -1.29 -6.49 -16.76
N VAL A 279 -0.96 -5.29 -17.24
CA VAL A 279 -1.65 -4.70 -18.40
C VAL A 279 -1.30 -5.46 -19.67
N THR A 280 -0.04 -5.80 -19.90
CA THR A 280 0.41 -6.48 -21.11
C THR A 280 -0.10 -7.92 -21.24
N GLU A 281 -0.37 -8.57 -20.11
CA GLU A 281 -0.90 -9.95 -20.08
C GLU A 281 -2.43 -10.04 -20.03
N ASN A 282 -3.14 -8.93 -19.78
CA ASN A 282 -4.59 -8.94 -19.58
C ASN A 282 -5.35 -7.93 -20.43
N LEU A 283 -4.68 -7.07 -21.18
CA LEU A 283 -5.33 -6.01 -21.97
C LEU A 283 -4.49 -5.65 -23.20
N GLY A 284 -5.19 -5.28 -24.28
CA GLY A 284 -4.57 -4.94 -25.56
C GLY A 284 -4.56 -6.14 -26.50
N PHE A 285 -4.13 -5.92 -27.74
CA PHE A 285 -4.19 -6.96 -28.77
C PHE A 285 -3.01 -7.95 -28.72
N GLY A 286 -2.01 -7.70 -27.89
CA GLY A 286 -0.86 -8.59 -27.72
C GLY A 286 -1.06 -9.78 -26.78
N HIS A 287 -2.10 -9.74 -25.92
CA HIS A 287 -2.33 -10.78 -24.92
C HIS A 287 -3.25 -11.90 -25.41
N ILE A 288 -3.92 -11.71 -26.55
CA ILE A 288 -4.90 -12.64 -27.12
C ILE A 288 -4.68 -12.77 -28.61
N THR A 289 -4.81 -13.98 -29.15
CA THR A 289 -4.77 -14.22 -30.58
C THR A 289 -6.17 -14.25 -31.20
N ARG A 290 -6.27 -14.05 -32.52
CA ARG A 290 -7.54 -14.18 -33.26
C ARG A 290 -8.17 -15.55 -33.07
N GLU A 291 -7.37 -16.58 -33.10
CA GLU A 291 -7.79 -17.98 -32.91
C GLU A 291 -8.39 -18.20 -31.52
N MET A 292 -7.80 -17.60 -30.47
CA MET A 292 -8.37 -17.64 -29.12
C MET A 292 -9.71 -16.90 -29.06
N VAL A 293 -9.85 -15.74 -29.72
CA VAL A 293 -11.13 -15.03 -29.78
C VAL A 293 -12.19 -15.91 -30.42
N ILE A 294 -11.89 -16.59 -31.52
CA ILE A 294 -12.81 -17.47 -32.23
C ILE A 294 -13.20 -18.68 -31.37
N GLN A 295 -12.20 -19.40 -30.83
CA GLN A 295 -12.43 -20.70 -30.18
C GLN A 295 -12.95 -20.57 -28.74
N GLN A 296 -12.46 -19.62 -27.99
CA GLN A 296 -12.73 -19.53 -26.55
C GLN A 296 -13.69 -18.39 -26.17
N HIS A 297 -13.73 -17.36 -27.00
CA HIS A 297 -14.44 -16.11 -26.64
C HIS A 297 -15.57 -15.76 -27.62
N THR A 298 -15.81 -16.54 -28.66
CA THR A 298 -16.99 -16.41 -29.55
C THR A 298 -18.08 -17.40 -29.16
N ARG A 299 -19.25 -16.87 -28.78
CA ARG A 299 -20.40 -17.69 -28.44
C ARG A 299 -20.97 -18.36 -29.71
N PRO A 300 -21.32 -19.63 -29.68
CA PRO A 300 -21.94 -20.34 -30.85
C PRO A 300 -23.18 -19.59 -31.38
N LEU A 301 -23.99 -19.04 -30.48
CA LEU A 301 -25.16 -18.25 -30.84
C LEU A 301 -24.80 -16.99 -31.62
N ALA A 302 -23.75 -16.30 -31.24
CA ALA A 302 -23.27 -15.12 -31.97
C ALA A 302 -22.73 -15.50 -33.35
N GLN A 303 -22.01 -16.62 -33.45
CA GLN A 303 -21.56 -17.16 -34.73
C GLN A 303 -22.71 -17.51 -35.66
N SER A 304 -23.81 -18.14 -35.15
CA SER A 304 -24.98 -18.47 -35.96
C SER A 304 -25.78 -17.28 -36.43
N PHE A 305 -25.72 -16.12 -35.70
CA PHE A 305 -26.48 -14.94 -36.07
C PHE A 305 -25.72 -13.95 -36.95
N PHE A 306 -24.43 -13.84 -36.75
CA PHE A 306 -23.61 -12.82 -37.41
C PHE A 306 -22.58 -13.40 -38.36
N GLY A 307 -22.14 -14.62 -38.10
CA GLY A 307 -21.12 -15.28 -38.89
C GLY A 307 -21.68 -15.95 -40.15
N ASP A 308 -20.83 -16.14 -41.11
CA ASP A 308 -21.16 -16.90 -42.36
C ASP A 308 -21.08 -18.40 -42.12
N ALA A 309 -21.94 -19.14 -42.79
CA ALA A 309 -21.95 -20.60 -42.69
C ALA A 309 -20.63 -21.19 -43.16
N GLY A 310 -19.99 -21.99 -42.31
CA GLY A 310 -18.74 -22.67 -42.62
C GLY A 310 -17.47 -21.86 -42.50
N THR A 311 -17.54 -20.58 -42.08
CA THR A 311 -16.36 -19.74 -41.88
C THR A 311 -16.08 -19.51 -40.39
N GLN A 312 -14.80 -19.38 -40.04
CA GLN A 312 -14.36 -19.01 -38.69
C GLN A 312 -13.99 -17.55 -38.66
N GLN A 313 -14.89 -16.73 -38.09
CA GLN A 313 -14.75 -15.29 -38.03
C GLN A 313 -14.62 -14.84 -36.57
N ALA A 314 -13.72 -13.91 -36.29
CA ALA A 314 -13.68 -13.26 -34.98
C ALA A 314 -14.83 -12.25 -34.90
N ILE A 315 -15.63 -12.35 -33.82
CA ILE A 315 -16.73 -11.41 -33.56
C ILE A 315 -16.40 -10.58 -32.37
N LEU A 316 -16.19 -9.31 -32.61
CA LEU A 316 -15.85 -8.30 -31.58
C LEU A 316 -17.01 -7.32 -31.44
N VAL A 317 -17.25 -6.91 -30.20
CA VAL A 317 -18.28 -5.91 -29.86
C VAL A 317 -17.56 -4.65 -29.41
N LEU A 318 -17.84 -3.54 -30.06
CA LEU A 318 -17.22 -2.26 -29.79
C LEU A 318 -18.26 -1.27 -29.26
N ASP A 319 -17.92 -0.60 -28.16
CA ASP A 319 -18.78 0.43 -27.58
C ASP A 319 -17.96 1.61 -27.03
N GLY A 320 -18.48 2.82 -27.26
CA GLY A 320 -17.95 4.06 -26.69
C GLY A 320 -18.58 4.34 -25.33
N THR A 321 -17.89 3.99 -24.26
CA THR A 321 -18.42 4.26 -22.90
C THR A 321 -18.12 5.68 -22.42
N TYR A 322 -18.83 6.13 -21.39
CA TYR A 322 -18.68 7.49 -20.85
C TYR A 322 -18.12 7.46 -19.43
N ILE A 323 -17.00 8.13 -19.21
CA ILE A 323 -16.45 8.38 -17.88
C ILE A 323 -16.68 9.85 -17.56
N TYR A 324 -17.55 10.13 -16.60
CA TYR A 324 -17.82 11.49 -16.15
C TYR A 324 -16.64 12.01 -15.32
N ILE A 325 -16.24 13.24 -15.61
CA ILE A 325 -15.12 13.90 -14.94
C ILE A 325 -15.57 15.19 -14.26
N ASN A 326 -14.83 15.62 -13.26
CA ASN A 326 -15.07 16.92 -12.64
C ASN A 326 -14.74 18.06 -13.62
N LYS A 327 -15.46 19.18 -13.47
CA LYS A 327 -15.19 20.39 -14.24
C LYS A 327 -13.73 20.81 -14.07
N SER A 328 -13.02 20.95 -15.19
CA SER A 328 -11.64 21.40 -15.20
C SER A 328 -11.54 22.92 -15.11
N GLY A 329 -10.54 23.42 -14.38
CA GLY A 329 -10.18 24.84 -14.40
C GLY A 329 -9.52 25.29 -15.71
N ASN A 330 -9.03 24.34 -16.54
CA ASN A 330 -8.52 24.65 -17.87
C ASN A 330 -9.67 24.79 -18.87
N PHE A 331 -9.94 25.99 -19.37
CA PHE A 331 -11.06 26.28 -20.27
C PHE A 331 -11.03 25.48 -21.57
N LYS A 332 -9.84 25.29 -22.18
CA LYS A 332 -9.69 24.52 -23.41
C LYS A 332 -10.11 23.05 -23.17
N PHE A 333 -9.56 22.41 -22.14
CA PHE A 333 -9.89 21.04 -21.80
C PHE A 333 -11.36 20.90 -21.38
N HIS A 334 -11.88 21.83 -20.57
CA HIS A 334 -13.30 21.82 -20.17
C HIS A 334 -14.23 21.89 -21.38
N ARG A 335 -13.96 22.79 -22.36
CA ARG A 335 -14.74 22.91 -23.58
C ARG A 335 -14.67 21.64 -24.45
N GLN A 336 -13.53 20.98 -24.51
CA GLN A 336 -13.34 19.74 -25.27
C GLN A 336 -13.97 18.52 -24.61
N SER A 337 -14.00 18.48 -23.29
CA SER A 337 -14.56 17.38 -22.49
C SER A 337 -16.05 17.53 -22.20
N PHE A 338 -16.66 18.68 -22.50
CA PHE A 338 -18.10 18.89 -22.25
C PHE A 338 -18.95 18.22 -23.36
N SER A 339 -19.81 17.29 -22.95
CA SER A 339 -20.78 16.66 -23.82
C SER A 339 -22.13 17.42 -23.79
N LEU A 340 -22.52 17.99 -24.91
CA LEU A 340 -23.84 18.65 -25.03
C LEU A 340 -25.00 17.66 -24.81
N HIS A 341 -24.85 16.42 -25.32
CA HIS A 341 -25.85 15.37 -25.17
C HIS A 341 -26.06 14.94 -23.70
N LYS A 342 -25.00 14.87 -22.91
CA LYS A 342 -25.04 14.44 -21.50
C LYS A 342 -25.08 15.61 -20.51
N GLY A 343 -24.96 16.85 -20.96
CA GLY A 343 -24.99 18.06 -20.13
C GLY A 343 -23.83 18.19 -19.12
N ARG A 344 -22.76 17.43 -19.29
CA ARG A 344 -21.62 17.42 -18.33
C ARG A 344 -20.29 17.04 -18.96
N PRO A 345 -19.17 17.35 -18.29
CA PRO A 345 -17.84 16.94 -18.73
C PRO A 345 -17.67 15.42 -18.63
N LEU A 346 -17.11 14.84 -19.67
CA LEU A 346 -16.79 13.40 -19.73
C LEU A 346 -15.63 13.14 -20.69
N VAL A 347 -15.09 11.95 -20.61
CA VAL A 347 -14.17 11.36 -21.59
C VAL A 347 -14.74 10.03 -22.08
N LYS A 348 -14.34 9.61 -23.26
CA LYS A 348 -14.83 8.41 -23.93
C LYS A 348 -13.70 7.42 -24.15
N PRO A 349 -13.57 6.35 -23.38
CA PRO A 349 -12.82 5.19 -23.84
C PRO A 349 -13.63 4.40 -24.87
N LEU A 350 -12.95 3.89 -25.89
CA LEU A 350 -13.46 2.85 -26.79
C LEU A 350 -13.13 1.50 -26.19
N VAL A 351 -14.13 0.72 -25.90
CA VAL A 351 -14.01 -0.60 -25.29
C VAL A 351 -14.29 -1.66 -26.33
N ILE A 352 -13.40 -2.63 -26.43
CA ILE A 352 -13.50 -3.78 -27.34
C ILE A 352 -13.59 -5.05 -26.49
N VAL A 353 -14.65 -5.78 -26.67
CA VAL A 353 -14.90 -7.04 -25.96
C VAL A 353 -15.32 -8.14 -26.95
N SER A 354 -15.12 -9.38 -26.54
CA SER A 354 -15.65 -10.53 -27.26
C SER A 354 -17.13 -10.77 -26.92
N THR A 355 -17.78 -11.67 -27.62
CA THR A 355 -19.18 -12.02 -27.38
C THR A 355 -19.42 -12.74 -26.05
N THR A 356 -18.39 -13.30 -25.41
CA THR A 356 -18.46 -13.83 -24.04
C THR A 356 -18.36 -12.74 -22.96
N GLY A 357 -18.06 -11.50 -23.35
CA GLY A 357 -17.80 -10.38 -22.45
C GLY A 357 -16.35 -10.28 -21.99
N TYR A 358 -15.43 -11.03 -22.58
CA TYR A 358 -14.00 -10.92 -22.31
C TYR A 358 -13.46 -9.60 -22.89
N PHE A 359 -12.70 -8.85 -22.07
CA PHE A 359 -12.11 -7.59 -22.46
C PHE A 359 -10.87 -7.82 -23.30
N VAL A 360 -10.95 -7.40 -24.58
CA VAL A 360 -9.81 -7.45 -25.49
C VAL A 360 -8.97 -6.18 -25.33
N SER A 361 -9.58 -5.00 -25.46
CA SER A 361 -8.85 -3.73 -25.30
C SER A 361 -9.74 -2.60 -24.79
N VAL A 362 -9.11 -1.61 -24.17
CA VAL A 362 -9.71 -0.34 -23.76
C VAL A 362 -8.81 0.80 -24.24
N MET A 363 -9.21 1.46 -25.30
CA MET A 363 -8.43 2.52 -25.93
C MET A 363 -8.83 3.92 -25.45
N GLY A 364 -7.93 4.84 -25.40
CA GLY A 364 -8.17 6.22 -25.00
C GLY A 364 -7.67 6.54 -23.61
N PRO A 365 -8.33 7.44 -22.84
CA PRO A 365 -9.64 8.07 -23.12
C PRO A 365 -9.60 9.19 -24.16
N TYR A 366 -10.62 9.25 -24.99
CA TYR A 366 -10.83 10.32 -25.97
C TYR A 366 -11.68 11.45 -25.39
N ILE A 367 -11.59 12.63 -25.99
CA ILE A 367 -12.41 13.80 -25.57
C ILE A 367 -13.86 13.65 -26.00
N ALA A 368 -14.81 14.23 -25.23
CA ALA A 368 -16.24 14.12 -25.49
C ALA A 368 -16.68 14.61 -26.87
N LYS A 369 -15.90 15.50 -27.48
CA LYS A 369 -16.19 16.10 -28.78
C LYS A 369 -16.07 15.12 -29.95
N ASN A 370 -15.25 14.08 -29.80
CA ASN A 370 -15.13 13.04 -30.80
C ASN A 370 -16.35 12.14 -30.78
N ASN A 371 -16.97 11.88 -31.93
CA ASN A 371 -18.00 10.85 -32.04
C ASN A 371 -17.34 9.46 -32.12
N ASP A 372 -18.13 8.41 -31.92
CA ASP A 372 -17.62 7.06 -31.77
C ASP A 372 -17.02 6.56 -33.11
N ALA A 373 -17.61 6.94 -34.25
CA ALA A 373 -17.07 6.67 -35.59
C ALA A 373 -15.70 7.35 -35.81
N THR A 374 -15.53 8.60 -35.41
CA THR A 374 -14.24 9.28 -35.52
C THR A 374 -13.17 8.60 -34.67
N ILE A 375 -13.54 8.11 -33.49
CA ILE A 375 -12.62 7.39 -32.59
C ILE A 375 -12.21 6.06 -33.23
N LEU A 376 -13.15 5.28 -33.76
CA LEU A 376 -12.87 4.01 -34.41
C LEU A 376 -12.02 4.19 -35.66
N ASN A 377 -12.39 5.10 -36.56
CA ASN A 377 -11.62 5.39 -37.77
C ASN A 377 -10.19 5.84 -37.44
N HIS A 378 -10.02 6.62 -36.39
CA HIS A 378 -8.68 7.00 -35.93
C HIS A 378 -7.91 5.79 -35.39
N ALA A 379 -8.53 4.95 -34.58
CA ALA A 379 -7.89 3.76 -34.00
C ALA A 379 -7.42 2.78 -35.11
N MET A 380 -8.27 2.54 -36.11
CA MET A 380 -7.95 1.66 -37.23
C MET A 380 -6.87 2.25 -38.14
N LYS A 381 -6.99 3.54 -38.51
CA LYS A 381 -6.01 4.24 -39.38
C LYS A 381 -4.61 4.33 -38.79
N THR A 382 -4.51 4.49 -37.49
CA THR A 382 -3.24 4.61 -36.79
C THR A 382 -2.73 3.28 -36.22
N ASN A 383 -3.47 2.18 -36.48
CA ASN A 383 -3.18 0.86 -35.92
C ASN A 383 -2.85 0.91 -34.42
N ILE A 384 -3.66 1.66 -33.66
CA ILE A 384 -3.45 1.81 -32.20
C ILE A 384 -3.42 0.44 -31.55
N ASP A 385 -2.42 0.21 -30.71
CA ASP A 385 -2.20 -1.03 -29.97
C ASP A 385 -2.20 -2.28 -30.87
N ASP A 386 -1.83 -2.13 -32.14
CA ASP A 386 -1.76 -3.25 -33.11
C ASP A 386 -3.08 -3.95 -33.41
N ILE A 387 -4.20 -3.23 -33.38
CA ILE A 387 -5.55 -3.76 -33.64
C ILE A 387 -5.62 -4.52 -34.98
N CYS A 388 -4.96 -4.03 -36.01
CA CYS A 388 -4.96 -4.65 -37.36
C CYS A 388 -4.18 -5.99 -37.39
N ASN A 389 -3.39 -6.30 -36.37
CA ASN A 389 -2.72 -7.60 -36.26
C ASN A 389 -3.69 -8.70 -35.78
N LEU A 390 -4.70 -8.34 -34.99
CA LEU A 390 -5.71 -9.27 -34.52
C LEU A 390 -6.85 -9.45 -35.53
N VAL A 391 -7.33 -8.34 -36.12
CA VAL A 391 -8.51 -8.32 -36.99
C VAL A 391 -8.10 -8.53 -38.44
N LYS A 392 -8.81 -9.44 -39.14
CA LYS A 392 -8.59 -9.74 -40.57
C LYS A 392 -9.84 -9.42 -41.37
N GLU A 393 -9.69 -9.48 -42.69
CA GLU A 393 -10.82 -9.44 -43.61
C GLU A 393 -11.84 -10.50 -43.24
N GLU A 394 -13.11 -10.22 -43.45
CA GLU A 394 -14.29 -11.04 -43.11
C GLU A 394 -14.61 -11.12 -41.60
N ASP A 395 -13.77 -10.58 -40.70
CA ASP A 395 -14.12 -10.50 -39.26
C ASP A 395 -15.28 -9.52 -39.03
N ILE A 396 -15.96 -9.68 -37.89
CA ILE A 396 -17.24 -9.01 -37.66
C ILE A 396 -17.16 -8.07 -36.48
N PHE A 397 -17.49 -6.81 -36.68
CA PHE A 397 -17.70 -5.85 -35.63
C PHE A 397 -19.18 -5.64 -35.37
N VAL A 398 -19.61 -5.89 -34.13
CA VAL A 398 -20.94 -5.57 -33.65
C VAL A 398 -20.86 -4.20 -32.96
N ILE A 399 -21.50 -3.20 -33.55
CA ILE A 399 -21.36 -1.80 -33.16
C ILE A 399 -22.73 -1.11 -33.07
N ASP A 400 -22.81 -0.01 -32.31
CA ASP A 400 -24.03 0.77 -32.21
C ASP A 400 -24.21 1.79 -33.36
N ARG A 401 -25.34 2.49 -33.38
CA ARG A 401 -25.64 3.50 -34.41
C ARG A 401 -24.68 4.70 -34.40
N GLY A 402 -23.97 4.92 -33.31
CA GLY A 402 -22.95 6.00 -33.19
C GLY A 402 -21.74 5.80 -34.10
N PHE A 403 -21.54 4.57 -34.59
CA PHE A 403 -20.48 4.22 -35.51
C PHE A 403 -20.86 4.26 -37.01
N ARG A 404 -22.06 4.74 -37.36
CA ARG A 404 -22.54 4.75 -38.74
C ARG A 404 -21.52 5.30 -39.73
N ASP A 405 -20.86 6.40 -39.37
CA ASP A 405 -19.92 7.09 -40.27
C ASP A 405 -18.56 6.38 -40.39
N SER A 406 -18.41 5.16 -39.82
CA SER A 406 -17.26 4.26 -39.99
C SER A 406 -17.53 3.13 -40.98
N LEU A 407 -18.77 2.91 -41.39
CA LEU A 407 -19.17 1.73 -42.19
C LEU A 407 -18.38 1.64 -43.49
N ASP A 408 -18.33 2.70 -44.29
CA ASP A 408 -17.62 2.74 -45.55
C ASP A 408 -16.12 2.42 -45.39
N TYR A 409 -15.54 2.87 -44.28
CA TYR A 409 -14.12 2.62 -43.96
C TYR A 409 -13.88 1.16 -43.53
N LEU A 410 -14.77 0.57 -42.73
CA LEU A 410 -14.70 -0.81 -42.33
C LEU A 410 -14.89 -1.76 -43.54
N GLU A 411 -15.84 -1.44 -44.44
CA GLU A 411 -16.03 -2.17 -45.65
C GLU A 411 -14.81 -2.15 -46.58
N GLN A 412 -14.13 -0.98 -46.70
CA GLN A 412 -12.88 -0.89 -47.46
C GLN A 412 -11.74 -1.77 -46.87
N MET A 413 -11.81 -2.04 -45.55
CA MET A 413 -10.89 -2.94 -44.85
C MET A 413 -11.35 -4.40 -44.87
N GLY A 414 -12.44 -4.72 -45.54
CA GLY A 414 -13.03 -6.08 -45.59
C GLY A 414 -13.68 -6.51 -44.27
N ILE A 415 -13.90 -5.59 -43.30
CA ILE A 415 -14.51 -5.91 -42.00
C ILE A 415 -16.04 -5.79 -42.12
N LYS A 416 -16.75 -6.83 -41.70
CA LYS A 416 -18.22 -6.84 -41.68
C LYS A 416 -18.73 -6.10 -40.44
N ALA A 417 -19.52 -5.05 -40.63
CA ALA A 417 -20.13 -4.32 -39.53
C ALA A 417 -21.59 -4.72 -39.33
N GLN A 418 -21.94 -5.18 -38.13
CA GLN A 418 -23.29 -5.47 -37.70
C GLN A 418 -23.82 -4.32 -36.84
N ILE A 419 -24.75 -3.55 -37.38
CA ILE A 419 -25.31 -2.36 -36.78
C ILE A 419 -26.84 -2.45 -36.71
N PRO A 420 -27.54 -1.89 -35.68
CA PRO A 420 -28.99 -1.80 -35.64
C PRO A 420 -29.53 -1.03 -36.86
N SER A 421 -30.44 -1.63 -37.62
CA SER A 421 -31.01 -1.02 -38.81
C SER A 421 -31.59 0.38 -38.59
N PHE A 422 -31.48 1.24 -39.59
CA PHE A 422 -32.11 2.53 -39.61
C PHE A 422 -33.46 2.47 -40.29
N MET A 423 -34.44 3.27 -39.83
CA MET A 423 -35.67 3.50 -40.58
C MET A 423 -35.37 4.38 -41.79
N ALA A 424 -35.91 4.00 -42.93
CA ALA A 424 -35.80 4.82 -44.10
C ALA A 424 -36.60 6.14 -43.95
N LYS A 425 -36.13 7.18 -44.60
CA LYS A 425 -36.76 8.50 -44.51
C LYS A 425 -38.21 8.43 -45.09
N GLY A 426 -39.19 8.68 -44.23
CA GLY A 426 -40.62 8.64 -44.60
C GLY A 426 -41.32 7.35 -44.18
N GLU A 427 -40.64 6.31 -43.74
CA GLU A 427 -41.27 5.13 -43.15
C GLU A 427 -41.78 5.44 -41.72
N LYS A 428 -43.03 4.97 -41.46
CA LYS A 428 -43.62 5.07 -40.11
C LYS A 428 -43.31 3.85 -39.22
N GLN A 429 -42.96 2.74 -39.84
CA GLN A 429 -42.67 1.49 -39.11
C GLN A 429 -41.60 0.69 -39.87
N MET A 430 -40.69 0.08 -39.12
CA MET A 430 -39.63 -0.78 -39.62
C MET A 430 -40.21 -2.14 -40.01
N ALA A 431 -39.75 -2.73 -41.11
CA ALA A 431 -40.08 -4.11 -41.46
C ALA A 431 -39.72 -5.08 -40.31
N THR A 432 -40.57 -6.10 -40.11
CA THR A 432 -40.44 -7.03 -38.96
C THR A 432 -39.05 -7.69 -38.89
N GLU A 433 -38.50 -8.05 -40.02
CA GLU A 433 -37.16 -8.69 -40.16
C GLU A 433 -36.08 -7.71 -39.68
N ASN A 434 -36.05 -6.50 -40.19
CA ASN A 434 -35.13 -5.43 -39.78
C ASN A 434 -35.27 -5.06 -38.31
N ALA A 435 -36.50 -5.10 -37.80
CA ALA A 435 -36.75 -4.84 -36.38
C ALA A 435 -36.17 -5.94 -35.48
N ASN A 436 -36.31 -7.20 -35.90
CA ASN A 436 -35.80 -8.35 -35.18
C ASN A 436 -34.26 -8.38 -35.20
N THR A 437 -33.65 -8.15 -36.38
CA THR A 437 -32.20 -8.03 -36.50
C THR A 437 -31.66 -6.90 -35.62
N SER A 438 -32.29 -5.70 -35.63
CA SER A 438 -31.92 -4.59 -34.76
C SER A 438 -32.04 -4.93 -33.27
N ARG A 439 -33.06 -5.68 -32.86
CA ARG A 439 -33.21 -6.15 -31.47
C ARG A 439 -32.12 -7.12 -31.10
N LEU A 440 -31.72 -8.00 -32.00
CA LEU A 440 -30.65 -8.96 -31.76
C LEU A 440 -29.30 -8.28 -31.57
N VAL A 441 -28.92 -7.38 -32.48
CA VAL A 441 -27.70 -6.57 -32.37
C VAL A 441 -27.71 -5.78 -31.05
N THR A 442 -28.84 -5.13 -30.73
CA THR A 442 -28.96 -4.38 -29.48
C THR A 442 -28.84 -5.25 -28.24
N LYS A 443 -29.37 -6.49 -28.26
CA LYS A 443 -29.19 -7.43 -27.14
C LYS A 443 -27.72 -7.79 -26.91
N VAL A 444 -26.97 -8.05 -27.97
CA VAL A 444 -25.54 -8.36 -27.88
C VAL A 444 -24.78 -7.15 -27.34
N LEU A 445 -25.04 -5.94 -27.83
CA LEU A 445 -24.47 -4.69 -27.31
C LEU A 445 -24.82 -4.46 -25.84
N ASN A 446 -26.09 -4.73 -25.43
CA ASN A 446 -26.49 -4.59 -24.04
C ASN A 446 -25.83 -5.61 -23.10
N MET A 447 -25.52 -6.80 -23.57
CA MET A 447 -24.75 -7.77 -22.77
C MET A 447 -23.34 -7.24 -22.46
N THR A 448 -22.72 -6.54 -23.38
CA THR A 448 -21.41 -5.89 -23.15
C THR A 448 -21.53 -4.67 -22.24
N ASN A 449 -22.58 -3.87 -22.41
CA ASN A 449 -22.90 -2.77 -21.50
C ASN A 449 -23.21 -3.27 -20.08
N PHE A 450 -23.84 -4.43 -19.93
CA PHE A 450 -24.05 -5.07 -18.62
C PHE A 450 -22.73 -5.52 -17.98
N VAL A 451 -21.79 -6.04 -18.74
CA VAL A 451 -20.42 -6.37 -18.26
C VAL A 451 -19.66 -5.09 -17.85
N LEU A 452 -19.83 -3.99 -18.60
CA LEU A 452 -19.28 -2.69 -18.26
C LEU A 452 -19.96 -2.07 -17.01
N LEU A 453 -21.27 -2.30 -16.84
CA LEU A 453 -22.02 -1.88 -15.66
C LEU A 453 -21.67 -2.70 -14.41
N LEU A 454 -21.51 -4.02 -14.53
CA LEU A 454 -21.06 -4.88 -13.43
C LEU A 454 -19.66 -4.50 -12.92
N LYS A 455 -18.82 -3.84 -13.73
CA LYS A 455 -17.54 -3.26 -13.30
C LYS A 455 -17.66 -1.82 -12.79
N LYS A 456 -18.83 -1.19 -12.84
CA LYS A 456 -19.14 0.09 -12.16
C LYS A 456 -19.56 -0.10 -10.70
N PHE A 457 -19.85 -1.29 -10.30
CA PHE A 457 -20.17 -1.72 -8.95
C PHE A 457 -19.11 -2.75 -8.53
#